data_f63c056793448f98838cdcad6b0ec79f
#
_entry.id   f63c056793448f98838cdcad6b0ec79f
#
_cell.length_a   1.000
_cell.length_b   1.000
_cell.length_c   1.000
_cell.angle_alpha   90.00
_cell.angle_beta   90.00
_cell.angle_gamma   90.00
#
_symmetry.space_group_name_H-M   'P 1'
#
loop_
_entity.id
_entity.type
_entity.pdbx_description
1 polymer ?
#
loop_
_entity_poly.entity_id
_entity_poly.type
_entity_poly.pdbx_seq_one_letter_code
_entity_poly.pdbx_strand_id
1 'polypeptide(L)'
;MLILHSSFPKIFFLFIALVLISKISLCNENKQIQFSNELIGKQIDTKTFKLQNGMKYTSFRVDGGFKTSINKYGTYECSVNIINNQNDKLVKSDYICEFKDQDKLRFWSIGKRLEGSEQDIAAGKYQIIDGEGFWKKYIGVECLYGIEYVDKFYFSSQNCKN
;
A
#
# COMPACT_ATOMS: atom_id res chain seq x y z
N MET A 1 46.43 43.93 47.83
CA MET A 1 45.49 42.78 48.13
C MET A 1 44.53 42.73 47.02
N LEU A 2 44.84 41.89 45.98
CA LEU A 2 44.07 41.74 44.78
C LEU A 2 43.09 40.51 44.96
N ILE A 3 41.80 40.79 44.89
CA ILE A 3 40.75 39.75 44.91
C ILE A 3 40.49 39.35 43.47
N LEU A 4 41.00 38.19 43.04
CA LEU A 4 40.62 37.57 41.78
C LEU A 4 39.22 36.87 41.93
N HIS A 5 38.21 37.51 41.36
CA HIS A 5 36.88 36.86 41.21
C HIS A 5 36.95 35.81 40.10
N SER A 6 36.86 34.54 40.50
CA SER A 6 36.81 33.38 39.62
C SER A 6 35.43 33.32 38.93
N SER A 7 35.37 33.71 37.66
CA SER A 7 34.18 33.61 36.80
C SER A 7 34.13 32.34 35.96
N PHE A 8 34.99 31.35 36.24
CA PHE A 8 35.19 30.16 35.41
C PHE A 8 34.10 29.08 35.48
N PRO A 9 33.29 28.87 36.53
CA PRO A 9 32.36 27.73 36.54
C PRO A 9 31.08 27.96 35.75
N LYS A 10 30.63 29.20 35.50
CA LYS A 10 29.36 29.46 34.83
C LYS A 10 29.41 29.21 33.30
N ILE A 11 30.53 29.47 32.65
CA ILE A 11 30.71 29.25 31.20
C ILE A 11 30.80 27.77 30.87
N PHE A 12 31.40 26.96 31.74
CA PHE A 12 31.59 25.53 31.55
C PHE A 12 30.22 24.78 31.60
N PHE A 13 29.31 25.19 32.48
CA PHE A 13 27.97 24.64 32.57
C PHE A 13 27.08 24.97 31.34
N LEU A 14 27.26 26.15 30.75
CA LEU A 14 26.55 26.58 29.56
C LEU A 14 26.94 25.73 28.32
N PHE A 15 28.23 25.38 28.20
CA PHE A 15 28.75 24.56 27.11
C PHE A 15 28.26 23.11 27.20
N ILE A 16 28.16 22.52 28.40
CA ILE A 16 27.66 21.18 28.61
C ILE A 16 26.15 21.11 28.29
N ALA A 17 25.38 22.14 28.66
CA ALA A 17 23.94 22.21 28.32
C ALA A 17 23.71 22.32 26.81
N LEU A 18 24.53 23.08 26.05
CA LEU A 18 24.42 23.19 24.59
C LEU A 18 24.77 21.88 23.88
N VAL A 19 25.75 21.12 24.37
CA VAL A 19 26.14 19.83 23.77
C VAL A 19 25.08 18.73 24.03
N LEU A 20 24.35 18.80 25.14
CA LEU A 20 23.26 17.86 25.45
C LEU A 20 22.01 18.13 24.62
N ILE A 21 21.71 19.38 24.30
CA ILE A 21 20.57 19.76 23.47
C ILE A 21 20.78 19.34 22.00
N SER A 22 22.03 19.37 21.49
CA SER A 22 22.32 18.95 20.13
C SER A 22 22.18 17.45 19.84
N LYS A 23 22.10 16.60 20.87
CA LYS A 23 21.90 15.14 20.71
C LYS A 23 20.42 14.71 20.70
N ILE A 24 19.51 15.62 21.02
CA ILE A 24 18.05 15.29 21.06
C ILE A 24 17.37 15.50 19.69
N SER A 25 18.06 16.12 18.73
CA SER A 25 17.44 16.60 17.49
C SER A 25 17.58 15.69 16.26
N LEU A 26 18.10 14.45 16.37
CA LEU A 26 18.40 13.63 15.19
C LEU A 26 17.96 12.16 15.32
N CYS A 27 16.82 11.91 15.93
CA CYS A 27 16.18 10.60 15.77
C CYS A 27 14.77 10.78 15.25
N ASN A 28 14.65 11.40 14.07
CA ASN A 28 13.48 11.19 13.23
C ASN A 28 13.75 9.87 12.47
N GLU A 29 13.64 8.74 13.17
CA GLU A 29 13.56 7.45 12.52
C GLU A 29 12.32 7.51 11.60
N ASN A 30 12.55 7.75 10.33
CA ASN A 30 11.58 7.38 9.30
C ASN A 30 11.37 5.87 9.43
N LYS A 31 10.48 5.49 10.34
CA LYS A 31 10.13 4.09 10.58
C LYS A 31 9.59 3.56 9.27
N GLN A 32 10.44 2.82 8.56
CA GLN A 32 10.07 2.20 7.30
C GLN A 32 8.83 1.34 7.56
N ILE A 33 7.72 1.69 6.94
CA ILE A 33 6.50 0.91 6.98
C ILE A 33 6.68 -0.26 6.02
N GLN A 34 6.56 -1.47 6.53
CA GLN A 34 6.62 -2.68 5.73
C GLN A 34 5.63 -3.71 6.29
N PHE A 35 4.84 -4.33 5.42
CA PHE A 35 3.98 -5.46 5.76
C PHE A 35 3.66 -6.28 4.51
N SER A 36 3.30 -7.55 4.71
CA SER A 36 2.70 -8.37 3.66
C SER A 36 1.19 -8.46 3.84
N ASN A 37 0.51 -8.68 2.72
CA ASN A 37 -0.93 -8.89 2.68
C ASN A 37 -1.23 -10.08 1.76
N GLU A 38 -2.11 -10.96 2.20
CA GLU A 38 -2.58 -12.11 1.43
C GLU A 38 -4.08 -11.96 1.20
N LEU A 39 -4.49 -12.14 -0.04
CA LEU A 39 -5.88 -12.06 -0.46
C LEU A 39 -6.33 -13.37 -1.05
N ILE A 40 -7.57 -13.71 -0.76
CA ILE A 40 -8.35 -14.68 -1.51
C ILE A 40 -9.63 -14.01 -1.95
N GLY A 41 -9.98 -14.13 -3.23
CA GLY A 41 -11.17 -13.47 -3.76
C GLY A 41 -11.84 -14.24 -4.87
N LYS A 42 -13.03 -13.79 -5.23
CA LYS A 42 -13.84 -14.33 -6.31
C LYS A 42 -14.27 -13.20 -7.22
N GLN A 43 -14.10 -13.44 -8.52
CA GLN A 43 -14.62 -12.54 -9.56
C GLN A 43 -16.13 -12.71 -9.72
N ILE A 44 -16.84 -11.60 -9.75
CA ILE A 44 -18.30 -11.52 -9.91
C ILE A 44 -18.66 -10.39 -10.88
N ASP A 45 -19.92 -10.39 -11.33
CA ASP A 45 -20.53 -9.30 -12.13
C ASP A 45 -19.71 -8.88 -13.37
N THR A 46 -19.18 -9.88 -14.09
CA THR A 46 -18.36 -9.63 -15.27
C THR A 46 -19.19 -9.18 -16.46
N LYS A 47 -18.79 -8.06 -17.06
CA LYS A 47 -19.38 -7.54 -18.30
C LYS A 47 -18.26 -7.20 -19.30
N THR A 48 -18.38 -7.77 -20.52
CA THR A 48 -17.41 -7.54 -21.60
C THR A 48 -18.06 -6.89 -22.81
N PHE A 49 -17.45 -5.83 -23.29
CA PHE A 49 -17.79 -5.17 -24.56
C PHE A 49 -16.69 -5.50 -25.58
N LYS A 50 -17.11 -5.97 -26.77
CA LYS A 50 -16.23 -6.11 -27.93
C LYS A 50 -16.38 -4.86 -28.80
N LEU A 51 -15.26 -4.19 -29.08
CA LEU A 51 -15.23 -3.00 -29.92
C LEU A 51 -15.03 -3.39 -31.39
N GLN A 52 -15.40 -2.51 -32.33
CA GLN A 52 -15.28 -2.77 -33.77
C GLN A 52 -13.84 -3.05 -34.22
N ASN A 53 -12.87 -2.43 -33.57
CA ASN A 53 -11.43 -2.64 -33.84
C ASN A 53 -10.87 -3.92 -33.22
N GLY A 54 -11.73 -4.82 -32.70
CA GLY A 54 -11.33 -6.09 -32.07
C GLY A 54 -10.84 -6.00 -30.62
N MET A 55 -10.75 -4.82 -30.05
CA MET A 55 -10.41 -4.64 -28.63
C MET A 55 -11.56 -5.12 -27.75
N LYS A 56 -11.25 -5.52 -26.52
CA LYS A 56 -12.21 -5.92 -25.50
C LYS A 56 -12.07 -5.03 -24.28
N TYR A 57 -13.19 -4.47 -23.82
CA TYR A 57 -13.29 -3.80 -22.54
C TYR A 57 -14.05 -4.69 -21.57
N THR A 58 -13.43 -5.07 -20.47
CA THR A 58 -14.05 -5.92 -19.45
C THR A 58 -14.09 -5.20 -18.11
N SER A 59 -15.25 -5.15 -17.50
CA SER A 59 -15.44 -4.64 -16.15
C SER A 59 -15.98 -5.77 -15.27
N PHE A 60 -15.52 -5.85 -14.03
CA PHE A 60 -15.98 -6.84 -13.06
C PHE A 60 -15.74 -6.37 -11.63
N ARG A 61 -16.43 -7.00 -10.70
CA ARG A 61 -16.16 -6.85 -9.27
C ARG A 61 -15.41 -8.04 -8.74
N VAL A 62 -14.71 -7.82 -7.65
CA VAL A 62 -14.05 -8.87 -6.88
C VAL A 62 -14.41 -8.69 -5.42
N ASP A 63 -14.91 -9.75 -4.80
CA ASP A 63 -15.16 -9.81 -3.37
C ASP A 63 -14.26 -10.85 -2.73
N GLY A 64 -13.75 -10.59 -1.52
CA GLY A 64 -12.89 -11.56 -0.87
C GLY A 64 -12.51 -11.24 0.56
N GLY A 65 -11.57 -12.01 1.07
CA GLY A 65 -10.94 -11.84 2.37
C GLY A 65 -9.47 -11.49 2.24
N PHE A 66 -8.95 -10.80 3.23
CA PHE A 66 -7.52 -10.48 3.35
C PHE A 66 -6.97 -10.75 4.74
N LYS A 67 -5.65 -10.99 4.81
CA LYS A 67 -4.91 -11.12 6.06
C LYS A 67 -3.51 -10.52 5.89
N THR A 68 -3.11 -9.69 6.85
CA THR A 68 -1.81 -9.03 6.84
C THR A 68 -0.85 -9.58 7.88
N SER A 69 0.45 -9.40 7.67
CA SER A 69 1.49 -9.71 8.66
C SER A 69 1.48 -8.80 9.90
N ILE A 70 0.71 -7.72 9.87
CA ILE A 70 0.51 -6.79 11.00
C ILE A 70 -0.78 -7.08 11.79
N ASN A 71 -1.25 -8.34 11.74
CA ASN A 71 -2.42 -8.84 12.47
C ASN A 71 -3.74 -8.11 12.15
N LYS A 72 -3.88 -7.61 10.92
CA LYS A 72 -5.15 -7.10 10.41
C LYS A 72 -5.69 -8.09 9.38
N TYR A 73 -7.00 -8.35 9.45
CA TYR A 73 -7.72 -9.23 8.53
C TYR A 73 -9.15 -8.71 8.36
N GLY A 74 -9.80 -9.11 7.29
CA GLY A 74 -11.16 -8.67 7.02
C GLY A 74 -11.62 -9.01 5.61
N THR A 75 -12.50 -8.18 5.08
CA THR A 75 -13.06 -8.31 3.74
C THR A 75 -12.65 -7.16 2.86
N TYR A 76 -12.71 -7.39 1.54
CA TYR A 76 -12.49 -6.34 0.58
C TYR A 76 -13.42 -6.51 -0.62
N GLU A 77 -13.67 -5.41 -1.30
CA GLU A 77 -14.37 -5.34 -2.56
C GLU A 77 -13.55 -4.47 -3.53
N CYS A 78 -13.41 -4.93 -4.78
CA CYS A 78 -12.75 -4.17 -5.83
C CYS A 78 -13.67 -3.98 -7.04
N SER A 79 -13.56 -2.82 -7.68
CA SER A 79 -14.06 -2.57 -9.03
C SER A 79 -12.86 -2.55 -9.98
N VAL A 80 -12.90 -3.41 -11.00
CA VAL A 80 -11.78 -3.65 -11.91
C VAL A 80 -12.21 -3.39 -13.34
N ASN A 81 -11.36 -2.70 -14.12
CA ASN A 81 -11.53 -2.49 -15.54
C ASN A 81 -10.27 -2.96 -16.29
N ILE A 82 -10.47 -3.72 -17.35
CA ILE A 82 -9.40 -4.26 -18.19
C ILE A 82 -9.70 -3.94 -19.65
N ILE A 83 -8.67 -3.52 -20.37
CA ILE A 83 -8.69 -3.37 -21.83
C ILE A 83 -7.67 -4.34 -22.41
N ASN A 84 -8.14 -5.24 -23.26
CA ASN A 84 -7.32 -6.15 -24.04
C ASN A 84 -7.34 -5.77 -25.51
N ASN A 85 -6.23 -6.00 -26.23
CA ASN A 85 -6.20 -5.87 -27.68
C ASN A 85 -6.89 -7.06 -28.38
N GLN A 86 -6.91 -7.04 -29.70
CA GLN A 86 -7.50 -8.09 -30.54
C GLN A 86 -6.88 -9.50 -30.34
N ASN A 87 -5.66 -9.58 -29.80
CA ASN A 87 -4.95 -10.82 -29.48
C ASN A 87 -5.06 -11.21 -28.00
N ASP A 88 -6.03 -10.66 -27.29
CA ASP A 88 -6.27 -10.86 -25.84
C ASP A 88 -5.12 -10.44 -24.93
N LYS A 89 -4.14 -9.66 -25.43
CA LYS A 89 -3.07 -9.12 -24.59
C LYS A 89 -3.54 -7.88 -23.84
N LEU A 90 -3.14 -7.80 -22.58
CA LEU A 90 -3.44 -6.67 -21.71
C LEU A 90 -2.84 -5.37 -22.25
N VAL A 91 -3.68 -4.36 -22.45
CA VAL A 91 -3.31 -2.99 -22.83
C VAL A 91 -3.36 -2.08 -21.61
N LYS A 92 -4.43 -2.20 -20.83
CA LYS A 92 -4.66 -1.36 -19.65
C LYS A 92 -5.46 -2.13 -18.60
N SER A 93 -5.13 -1.91 -17.34
CA SER A 93 -5.90 -2.38 -16.21
C SER A 93 -5.86 -1.34 -15.10
N ASP A 94 -7.05 -0.96 -14.64
CA ASP A 94 -7.21 -0.08 -13.48
C ASP A 94 -8.16 -0.75 -12.49
N TYR A 95 -7.93 -0.53 -11.20
CA TYR A 95 -8.88 -0.94 -10.19
C TYR A 95 -8.82 -0.05 -8.95
N ILE A 96 -9.93 0.00 -8.25
CA ILE A 96 -10.05 0.57 -6.92
C ILE A 96 -10.61 -0.49 -5.98
N CYS A 97 -10.07 -0.57 -4.77
CA CYS A 97 -10.54 -1.49 -3.73
C CYS A 97 -10.86 -0.75 -2.45
N GLU A 98 -11.95 -1.16 -1.79
CA GLU A 98 -12.24 -0.86 -0.40
C GLU A 98 -11.94 -2.10 0.43
N PHE A 99 -11.17 -1.92 1.50
CA PHE A 99 -10.87 -2.94 2.50
C PHE A 99 -11.52 -2.56 3.82
N LYS A 100 -12.07 -3.55 4.55
CA LYS A 100 -12.68 -3.37 5.86
C LYS A 100 -12.12 -4.40 6.82
N ASP A 101 -11.43 -3.95 7.86
CA ASP A 101 -10.80 -4.84 8.82
C ASP A 101 -11.78 -5.33 9.91
N GLN A 102 -11.29 -6.22 10.79
CA GLN A 102 -12.05 -6.79 11.92
C GLN A 102 -12.57 -5.73 12.90
N ASP A 103 -11.94 -4.56 12.96
CA ASP A 103 -12.35 -3.42 13.80
C ASP A 103 -13.33 -2.48 13.07
N LYS A 104 -13.79 -2.88 11.87
CA LYS A 104 -14.64 -2.12 10.95
C LYS A 104 -14.01 -0.85 10.39
N LEU A 105 -12.70 -0.66 10.54
CA LEU A 105 -11.96 0.43 9.93
C LEU A 105 -11.66 0.10 8.47
N ARG A 106 -11.76 1.12 7.62
CA ARG A 106 -11.58 0.96 6.17
C ARG A 106 -10.29 1.61 5.69
N PHE A 107 -9.80 1.09 4.57
CA PHE A 107 -8.83 1.77 3.74
C PHE A 107 -9.13 1.52 2.26
N TRP A 108 -8.67 2.42 1.41
CA TRP A 108 -8.89 2.37 -0.02
C TRP A 108 -7.55 2.33 -0.75
N SER A 109 -7.52 1.56 -1.82
CA SER A 109 -6.35 1.48 -2.68
C SER A 109 -6.72 1.61 -4.14
N ILE A 110 -5.80 2.16 -4.92
CA ILE A 110 -5.89 2.23 -6.38
C ILE A 110 -4.68 1.53 -6.97
N GLY A 111 -4.89 0.74 -8.01
CA GLY A 111 -3.80 -0.01 -8.60
C GLY A 111 -3.98 -0.35 -10.06
N LYS A 112 -2.94 -0.99 -10.60
CA LYS A 112 -2.88 -1.45 -11.98
C LYS A 112 -2.03 -2.72 -12.09
N ARG A 113 -2.32 -3.54 -13.10
CA ARG A 113 -1.42 -4.62 -13.50
C ARG A 113 -0.21 -4.05 -14.26
N LEU A 114 0.90 -4.75 -14.20
CA LEU A 114 2.07 -4.47 -15.04
C LEU A 114 1.77 -4.91 -16.47
N GLU A 115 2.22 -4.13 -17.43
CA GLU A 115 2.13 -4.47 -18.85
C GLU A 115 2.84 -5.78 -19.15
N GLY A 116 2.26 -6.59 -20.04
CA GLY A 116 2.81 -7.89 -20.43
C GLY A 116 2.56 -9.03 -19.45
N SER A 117 1.83 -8.79 -18.33
CA SER A 117 1.39 -9.88 -17.48
C SER A 117 0.33 -10.73 -18.21
N GLU A 118 0.45 -12.05 -18.08
CA GLU A 118 -0.52 -13.00 -18.62
C GLU A 118 -1.86 -12.91 -17.88
N GLN A 119 -2.92 -13.46 -18.48
CA GLN A 119 -4.25 -13.37 -17.87
C GLN A 119 -4.33 -14.17 -16.57
N ASP A 120 -3.70 -15.35 -16.53
CA ASP A 120 -3.81 -16.30 -15.42
C ASP A 120 -2.75 -16.10 -14.33
N ILE A 121 -1.64 -15.47 -14.66
CA ILE A 121 -0.58 -15.09 -13.71
C ILE A 121 -0.28 -13.62 -13.93
N ALA A 122 -0.69 -12.78 -12.99
CA ALA A 122 -0.53 -11.34 -13.11
C ALA A 122 0.30 -10.78 -11.97
N ALA A 123 1.16 -9.83 -12.31
CA ALA A 123 1.82 -8.96 -11.37
C ALA A 123 1.30 -7.52 -11.50
N GLY A 124 1.34 -6.77 -10.43
CA GLY A 124 0.91 -5.40 -10.45
C GLY A 124 1.37 -4.62 -9.23
N LYS A 125 0.91 -3.38 -9.17
CA LYS A 125 1.13 -2.50 -8.03
C LYS A 125 -0.11 -1.71 -7.69
N TYR A 126 -0.24 -1.38 -6.40
CA TYR A 126 -1.24 -0.45 -5.92
C TYR A 126 -0.68 0.46 -4.85
N GLN A 127 -1.39 1.54 -4.59
CA GLN A 127 -1.10 2.47 -3.51
C GLN A 127 -2.32 2.60 -2.61
N ILE A 128 -2.10 2.67 -1.30
CA ILE A 128 -3.12 3.03 -0.33
C ILE A 128 -3.33 4.54 -0.44
N ILE A 129 -4.53 4.95 -0.86
CA ILE A 129 -4.85 6.35 -1.15
C ILE A 129 -5.63 7.05 -0.03
N ASP A 130 -6.32 6.26 0.81
CA ASP A 130 -7.07 6.77 1.96
C ASP A 130 -7.22 5.69 3.03
N GLY A 131 -7.54 6.09 4.28
CA GLY A 131 -7.71 5.16 5.39
C GLY A 131 -8.28 5.78 6.65
N GLU A 132 -9.02 4.96 7.41
CA GLU A 132 -9.61 5.33 8.70
C GLU A 132 -8.72 4.87 9.86
N GLY A 133 -8.71 5.61 10.96
CA GLY A 133 -8.08 5.21 12.22
C GLY A 133 -6.64 4.70 12.06
N PHE A 134 -6.45 3.42 12.35
CA PHE A 134 -5.16 2.72 12.23
C PHE A 134 -4.53 2.82 10.82
N TRP A 135 -5.35 2.85 9.77
CA TRP A 135 -4.88 2.83 8.39
C TRP A 135 -4.37 4.17 7.87
N LYS A 136 -4.68 5.28 8.56
CA LYS A 136 -4.22 6.63 8.16
C LYS A 136 -2.70 6.73 7.99
N LYS A 137 -1.92 6.05 8.83
CA LYS A 137 -0.45 6.06 8.75
C LYS A 137 0.12 5.28 7.56
N TYR A 138 -0.73 4.49 6.87
CA TYR A 138 -0.35 3.73 5.68
C TYR A 138 -0.71 4.43 4.36
N ILE A 139 -1.34 5.60 4.41
CA ILE A 139 -1.63 6.39 3.20
C ILE A 139 -0.31 6.71 2.49
N GLY A 140 -0.28 6.46 1.18
CA GLY A 140 0.92 6.61 0.35
C GLY A 140 1.79 5.36 0.23
N VAL A 141 1.58 4.33 1.06
CA VAL A 141 2.32 3.06 0.98
C VAL A 141 2.02 2.38 -0.36
N GLU A 142 3.07 1.97 -1.07
CA GLU A 142 2.98 1.17 -2.30
C GLU A 142 3.10 -0.31 -2.00
N CYS A 143 2.31 -1.12 -2.70
CA CYS A 143 2.33 -2.57 -2.62
C CYS A 143 2.58 -3.17 -4.02
N LEU A 144 3.52 -4.11 -4.09
CA LEU A 144 3.68 -5.00 -5.23
C LEU A 144 2.93 -6.28 -4.97
N TYR A 145 2.25 -6.81 -5.97
CA TYR A 145 1.48 -8.05 -5.84
C TYR A 145 1.70 -9.02 -6.99
N GLY A 146 1.55 -10.31 -6.67
CA GLY A 146 1.33 -11.39 -7.63
C GLY A 146 -0.07 -11.95 -7.46
N ILE A 147 -0.71 -12.36 -8.56
CA ILE A 147 -2.03 -13.02 -8.57
C ILE A 147 -1.92 -14.32 -9.35
N GLU A 148 -2.52 -15.38 -8.80
CA GLU A 148 -2.76 -16.65 -9.47
C GLU A 148 -4.24 -16.97 -9.44
N TYR A 149 -4.77 -17.46 -10.54
CA TYR A 149 -6.18 -17.86 -10.67
C TYR A 149 -6.34 -19.37 -10.63
N VAL A 150 -7.33 -19.80 -9.87
CA VAL A 150 -7.81 -21.20 -9.86
C VAL A 150 -9.32 -21.16 -10.03
N ASP A 151 -9.80 -21.53 -11.20
CA ASP A 151 -11.20 -21.38 -11.62
C ASP A 151 -11.70 -19.94 -11.51
N LYS A 152 -12.66 -19.69 -10.63
CA LYS A 152 -13.23 -18.36 -10.36
C LYS A 152 -12.59 -17.65 -9.17
N PHE A 153 -11.68 -18.32 -8.48
CA PHE A 153 -10.96 -17.76 -7.34
C PHE A 153 -9.60 -17.28 -7.77
N TYR A 154 -9.11 -16.25 -7.09
CA TYR A 154 -7.74 -15.85 -7.19
C TYR A 154 -7.10 -15.77 -5.81
N PHE A 155 -5.80 -15.98 -5.81
CA PHE A 155 -4.94 -15.86 -4.66
C PHE A 155 -3.93 -14.77 -4.97
N SER A 156 -3.67 -13.88 -4.01
CA SER A 156 -2.71 -12.81 -4.21
C SER A 156 -1.82 -12.66 -2.98
N SER A 157 -0.51 -12.64 -3.23
CA SER A 157 0.49 -12.29 -2.23
C SER A 157 1.03 -10.92 -2.54
N GLN A 158 1.13 -10.07 -1.52
CA GLN A 158 1.43 -8.66 -1.66
C GLN A 158 2.50 -8.23 -0.66
N ASN A 159 3.44 -7.39 -1.11
CA ASN A 159 4.48 -6.78 -0.28
C ASN A 159 4.35 -5.26 -0.34
N CYS A 160 4.11 -4.64 0.80
CA CYS A 160 3.84 -3.22 0.96
C CYS A 160 4.99 -2.53 1.68
N LYS A 161 5.44 -1.39 1.15
CA LYS A 161 6.49 -0.55 1.76
C LYS A 161 6.35 0.91 1.33
N ASN A 162 6.84 1.82 2.15
CA ASN A 162 7.06 3.23 1.81
C ASN A 162 8.51 3.53 1.51
#